data_155b7a87cb88ff43dfc226cb469d275b
#
_entry.id   155b7a87cb88ff43dfc226cb469d275b
#
_cell.length_a   1.000
_cell.length_b   1.000
_cell.length_c   1.000
_cell.angle_alpha   90.00
_cell.angle_beta   90.00
_cell.angle_gamma   90.00
#
_symmetry.space_group_name_H-M   'P 1'
#
loop_
_entity.id
_entity.type
_entity.pdbx_description
1 polymer ?
#
loop_
_entity_poly.entity_id
_entity_poly.type
_entity_poly.pdbx_seq_one_letter_code
_entity_poly.pdbx_strand_id
1 'polypeptide(L)'
;VSCSTESEIAVTDSYSTSLATEIGAATKPRRVLVADDQPDVLHAIALLLKLEGFESQTVMHPAAVIEALAVGEFDLLIMDLNYTLDTTSGTEGLDLISTIRKTNTSVPVLVITAWGTIELAVEALQRGASDFIQKPWTNSQLIQKSRDLIARAEQTRKANRELDEEQQESVEIQRKLLSLNLPPQHGITISGVSRSIRYVGGDYCHLTALTPTKFAASIADVAGKGVPGALLTASLRGLEKSIVTHDVHPQQLCSSLNEALTEIMPIGKFVSFFFAVIDAESRNFCYSNAGHNPPILARADGTAIELRVGGGVLGLFSDWTYEQTQLKLESGDRLVLYTDGITEAESPDDEEFGMERVKDIMVRHRTGSAEEIQRSLMQAVTKHCEERFHDDATVVVIAVQ
;
A
#
# COMPACT_ATOMS: atom_id res chain seq x y z
N VAL A 1 -18.08 53.27 -38.17
CA VAL A 1 -17.94 52.16 -39.10
C VAL A 1 -17.65 50.91 -38.31
N SER A 2 -18.66 50.09 -38.28
CA SER A 2 -18.79 48.74 -37.71
C SER A 2 -17.70 47.73 -38.20
N CYS A 3 -17.29 46.85 -37.36
CA CYS A 3 -17.34 45.41 -37.66
C CYS A 3 -17.11 44.58 -36.40
N SER A 4 -18.17 43.87 -36.01
CA SER A 4 -18.22 42.76 -35.11
C SER A 4 -17.61 41.53 -35.79
N THR A 5 -16.87 40.71 -35.09
CA THR A 5 -16.74 39.28 -35.37
C THR A 5 -16.76 38.50 -34.08
N GLU A 6 -17.91 37.88 -33.83
CA GLU A 6 -18.12 36.81 -32.91
C GLU A 6 -17.30 35.60 -33.37
N SER A 7 -16.51 35.00 -32.53
CA SER A 7 -15.94 33.69 -32.72
C SER A 7 -16.68 32.67 -31.85
N GLU A 8 -17.59 31.95 -32.44
CA GLU A 8 -18.21 30.74 -31.90
C GLU A 8 -17.15 29.67 -31.59
N ILE A 9 -17.10 29.25 -30.35
CA ILE A 9 -16.36 28.08 -29.90
C ILE A 9 -17.30 26.88 -30.13
N ALA A 10 -17.00 26.12 -31.15
CA ALA A 10 -17.66 24.84 -31.40
C ALA A 10 -17.19 23.82 -30.37
N VAL A 11 -18.06 23.51 -29.41
CA VAL A 11 -17.93 22.33 -28.54
C VAL A 11 -18.36 21.11 -29.36
N THR A 12 -17.40 20.35 -29.87
CA THR A 12 -17.67 19.09 -30.53
C THR A 12 -17.91 17.99 -29.52
N ASP A 13 -19.12 17.44 -29.57
CA ASP A 13 -19.56 16.23 -28.91
C ASP A 13 -18.62 15.04 -29.16
N SER A 14 -17.85 14.64 -28.15
CA SER A 14 -17.02 13.42 -28.15
C SER A 14 -17.64 12.27 -27.37
N TYR A 15 -18.94 12.31 -27.08
CA TYR A 15 -19.64 11.28 -26.28
C TYR A 15 -20.41 10.22 -27.13
N SER A 16 -20.33 10.24 -28.43
CA SER A 16 -21.14 9.32 -29.28
C SER A 16 -20.40 8.16 -29.94
N THR A 17 -19.13 7.89 -29.60
CA THR A 17 -18.35 6.81 -30.24
C THR A 17 -17.98 5.64 -29.32
N SER A 18 -18.43 5.62 -28.06
CA SER A 18 -18.10 4.57 -27.07
C SER A 18 -19.13 3.42 -26.99
N LEU A 19 -20.24 3.49 -27.67
CA LEU A 19 -21.34 2.50 -27.56
C LEU A 19 -21.37 1.44 -28.66
N ALA A 20 -20.43 1.42 -29.61
CA ALA A 20 -20.46 0.53 -30.78
C ALA A 20 -19.39 -0.58 -30.79
N THR A 21 -18.57 -0.77 -29.71
CA THR A 21 -17.46 -1.74 -29.74
C THR A 21 -17.62 -2.91 -28.74
N GLU A 22 -18.77 -3.07 -28.11
CA GLU A 22 -19.02 -4.19 -27.16
C GLU A 22 -19.79 -5.38 -27.76
N ILE A 23 -19.91 -5.47 -29.09
CA ILE A 23 -20.52 -6.64 -29.73
C ILE A 23 -19.40 -7.45 -30.38
N GLY A 24 -18.89 -8.49 -29.68
CA GLY A 24 -18.08 -9.51 -30.35
C GLY A 24 -16.89 -10.13 -29.64
N ALA A 25 -16.68 -9.94 -28.35
CA ALA A 25 -15.78 -10.84 -27.61
C ALA A 25 -16.58 -12.10 -27.25
N ALA A 26 -16.32 -13.24 -27.90
CA ALA A 26 -16.85 -14.53 -27.48
C ALA A 26 -16.43 -14.77 -26.02
N THR A 27 -17.34 -14.53 -25.08
CA THR A 27 -17.07 -14.77 -23.66
C THR A 27 -16.77 -16.25 -23.50
N LYS A 28 -15.59 -16.56 -22.96
CA LYS A 28 -15.19 -17.94 -22.64
C LYS A 28 -16.33 -18.59 -21.85
N PRO A 29 -16.77 -19.82 -22.22
CA PRO A 29 -17.85 -20.45 -21.51
C PRO A 29 -17.51 -20.59 -20.02
N ARG A 30 -18.49 -20.35 -19.15
CA ARG A 30 -18.33 -20.45 -17.69
C ARG A 30 -18.11 -21.88 -17.28
N ARG A 31 -17.09 -22.12 -16.45
CA ARG A 31 -16.71 -23.46 -16.00
C ARG A 31 -17.27 -23.75 -14.63
N VAL A 32 -18.05 -24.83 -14.52
CA VAL A 32 -18.68 -25.27 -13.27
C VAL A 32 -18.13 -26.63 -12.86
N LEU A 33 -17.60 -26.73 -11.66
CA LEU A 33 -17.25 -28.02 -11.05
C LEU A 33 -18.49 -28.58 -10.34
N VAL A 34 -18.85 -29.81 -10.62
CA VAL A 34 -19.99 -30.50 -9.99
C VAL A 34 -19.51 -31.72 -9.23
N ALA A 35 -19.85 -31.81 -7.96
CA ALA A 35 -19.42 -32.90 -7.05
C ALA A 35 -20.63 -33.55 -6.38
N ASP A 36 -20.85 -34.80 -6.68
CA ASP A 36 -21.90 -35.65 -6.08
C ASP A 36 -21.44 -37.11 -6.20
N ASP A 37 -21.74 -37.98 -5.23
CA ASP A 37 -21.36 -39.38 -5.26
C ASP A 37 -22.27 -40.22 -6.14
N GLN A 38 -23.38 -39.66 -6.64
CA GLN A 38 -24.34 -40.33 -7.49
C GLN A 38 -24.11 -39.98 -8.98
N PRO A 39 -23.68 -40.94 -9.83
CA PRO A 39 -23.40 -40.68 -11.23
C PRO A 39 -24.60 -40.13 -12.03
N ASP A 40 -25.81 -40.56 -11.68
CA ASP A 40 -27.03 -40.10 -12.35
C ASP A 40 -27.30 -38.61 -12.06
N VAL A 41 -27.05 -38.16 -10.84
CA VAL A 41 -27.17 -36.74 -10.44
C VAL A 41 -26.13 -35.90 -11.17
N LEU A 42 -24.88 -36.36 -11.19
CA LEU A 42 -23.81 -35.70 -11.95
C LEU A 42 -24.16 -35.54 -13.44
N HIS A 43 -24.66 -36.63 -14.04
CA HIS A 43 -25.03 -36.61 -15.46
C HIS A 43 -26.19 -35.65 -15.73
N ALA A 44 -27.22 -35.65 -14.89
CA ALA A 44 -28.37 -34.75 -15.01
C ALA A 44 -27.97 -33.28 -14.88
N ILE A 45 -27.16 -32.95 -13.87
CA ILE A 45 -26.68 -31.56 -13.66
C ILE A 45 -25.76 -31.13 -14.81
N ALA A 46 -24.82 -31.98 -15.24
CA ALA A 46 -23.91 -31.67 -16.35
C ALA A 46 -24.67 -31.44 -17.67
N LEU A 47 -25.68 -32.23 -17.96
CA LEU A 47 -26.52 -32.03 -19.13
C LEU A 47 -27.30 -30.71 -19.06
N LEU A 48 -27.89 -30.41 -17.91
CA LEU A 48 -28.60 -29.17 -17.68
C LEU A 48 -27.69 -27.94 -17.87
N LEU A 49 -26.51 -27.96 -17.25
CA LEU A 49 -25.51 -26.89 -17.39
C LEU A 49 -25.06 -26.71 -18.83
N LYS A 50 -24.84 -27.79 -19.59
CA LYS A 50 -24.46 -27.75 -20.98
C LYS A 50 -25.56 -27.12 -21.86
N LEU A 51 -26.83 -27.44 -21.62
CA LEU A 51 -27.96 -26.84 -22.32
C LEU A 51 -28.07 -25.31 -22.08
N GLU A 52 -27.61 -24.85 -20.97
CA GLU A 52 -27.60 -23.44 -20.56
C GLU A 52 -26.29 -22.71 -20.89
N GLY A 53 -25.37 -23.36 -21.64
CA GLY A 53 -24.14 -22.76 -22.13
C GLY A 53 -22.95 -22.78 -21.17
N PHE A 54 -23.02 -23.57 -20.11
CA PHE A 54 -21.89 -23.76 -19.20
C PHE A 54 -21.02 -24.93 -19.64
N GLU A 55 -19.72 -24.87 -19.37
CA GLU A 55 -18.84 -26.03 -19.34
C GLU A 55 -18.83 -26.64 -17.95
N SER A 56 -18.97 -27.96 -17.83
CA SER A 56 -18.96 -28.64 -16.54
C SER A 56 -17.90 -29.72 -16.49
N GLN A 57 -17.26 -29.82 -15.32
CA GLN A 57 -16.44 -30.97 -14.94
C GLN A 57 -17.11 -31.63 -13.74
N THR A 58 -17.16 -32.96 -13.75
CA THR A 58 -17.82 -33.73 -12.68
C THR A 58 -16.81 -34.54 -11.91
N VAL A 59 -16.99 -34.64 -10.60
CA VAL A 59 -16.16 -35.42 -9.67
C VAL A 59 -17.05 -36.13 -8.65
N MET A 60 -16.62 -37.31 -8.17
CA MET A 60 -17.45 -38.16 -7.29
C MET A 60 -16.99 -38.14 -5.83
N HIS A 61 -15.84 -37.55 -5.50
CA HIS A 61 -15.26 -37.66 -4.17
C HIS A 61 -14.71 -36.30 -3.70
N PRO A 62 -14.74 -35.98 -2.39
CA PRO A 62 -14.19 -34.77 -1.82
C PRO A 62 -12.72 -34.50 -2.20
N ALA A 63 -11.87 -35.54 -2.22
CA ALA A 63 -10.46 -35.38 -2.62
C ALA A 63 -10.32 -34.87 -4.06
N ALA A 64 -11.14 -35.39 -5.00
CA ALA A 64 -11.11 -34.97 -6.41
C ALA A 64 -11.58 -33.52 -6.60
N VAL A 65 -12.42 -32.97 -5.71
CA VAL A 65 -12.76 -31.55 -5.70
C VAL A 65 -11.53 -30.69 -5.43
N ILE A 66 -10.76 -31.05 -4.40
CA ILE A 66 -9.54 -30.31 -4.03
C ILE A 66 -8.50 -30.40 -5.16
N GLU A 67 -8.30 -31.58 -5.74
CA GLU A 67 -7.40 -31.77 -6.88
C GLU A 67 -7.83 -30.94 -8.10
N ALA A 68 -9.12 -30.93 -8.45
CA ALA A 68 -9.65 -30.17 -9.56
C ALA A 68 -9.47 -28.66 -9.35
N LEU A 69 -9.75 -28.17 -8.15
CA LEU A 69 -9.57 -26.73 -7.80
C LEU A 69 -8.10 -26.32 -7.74
N ALA A 70 -7.18 -27.24 -7.48
CA ALA A 70 -5.74 -26.94 -7.49
C ALA A 70 -5.16 -26.80 -8.91
N VAL A 71 -5.74 -27.49 -9.90
CA VAL A 71 -5.23 -27.53 -11.28
C VAL A 71 -6.02 -26.61 -12.24
N GLY A 72 -7.30 -26.37 -11.93
CA GLY A 72 -8.21 -25.65 -12.82
C GLY A 72 -8.91 -24.47 -12.16
N GLU A 73 -9.21 -23.44 -12.98
CA GLU A 73 -10.08 -22.35 -12.56
C GLU A 73 -11.53 -22.69 -12.86
N PHE A 74 -12.41 -22.47 -11.88
CA PHE A 74 -13.85 -22.65 -11.98
C PHE A 74 -14.58 -21.39 -11.52
N ASP A 75 -15.71 -21.10 -12.18
CA ASP A 75 -16.57 -19.96 -11.87
C ASP A 75 -17.59 -20.30 -10.77
N LEU A 76 -17.87 -21.61 -10.56
CA LEU A 76 -18.77 -22.11 -9.54
C LEU A 76 -18.40 -23.55 -9.17
N LEU A 77 -18.52 -23.89 -7.90
CA LEU A 77 -18.60 -25.27 -7.41
C LEU A 77 -20.04 -25.56 -7.00
N ILE A 78 -20.64 -26.62 -7.54
CA ILE A 78 -21.90 -27.21 -7.07
C ILE A 78 -21.56 -28.53 -6.39
N MET A 79 -21.94 -28.72 -5.13
CA MET A 79 -21.57 -29.92 -4.41
C MET A 79 -22.71 -30.43 -3.51
N ASP A 80 -22.81 -31.76 -3.37
CA ASP A 80 -23.62 -32.34 -2.31
C ASP A 80 -22.89 -32.25 -0.96
N LEU A 81 -23.64 -32.22 0.14
CA LEU A 81 -23.11 -32.34 1.49
C LEU A 81 -22.85 -33.77 1.90
N ASN A 82 -23.62 -34.72 1.38
CA ASN A 82 -23.55 -36.12 1.77
C ASN A 82 -22.80 -36.95 0.72
N TYR A 83 -21.77 -37.63 1.16
CA TYR A 83 -21.01 -38.60 0.37
C TYR A 83 -21.13 -39.98 0.99
N THR A 84 -20.74 -41.03 0.27
CA THR A 84 -20.97 -42.45 0.56
C THR A 84 -20.55 -42.94 1.94
N LEU A 85 -19.62 -42.27 2.62
CA LEU A 85 -19.15 -42.61 3.96
C LEU A 85 -20.10 -42.12 5.05
N ASP A 86 -20.89 -41.10 4.80
CA ASP A 86 -21.84 -40.54 5.76
C ASP A 86 -23.10 -40.02 5.05
N THR A 87 -24.09 -40.89 4.98
CA THR A 87 -25.34 -40.62 4.26
C THR A 87 -26.30 -39.68 4.97
N THR A 88 -26.02 -39.24 6.20
CA THR A 88 -26.99 -38.51 7.04
C THR A 88 -26.46 -37.27 7.77
N SER A 89 -25.17 -37.18 8.11
CA SER A 89 -24.65 -36.08 8.94
C SER A 89 -24.16 -34.86 8.15
N GLY A 90 -23.84 -35.01 6.86
CA GLY A 90 -23.28 -33.95 6.05
C GLY A 90 -21.88 -33.47 6.46
N THR A 91 -21.24 -34.11 7.43
CA THR A 91 -19.95 -33.69 8.02
C THR A 91 -18.85 -33.67 6.98
N GLU A 92 -18.78 -34.63 6.06
CA GLU A 92 -17.76 -34.64 4.99
C GLU A 92 -17.86 -33.44 4.06
N GLY A 93 -19.07 -33.04 3.65
CA GLY A 93 -19.28 -31.87 2.83
C GLY A 93 -18.94 -30.57 3.56
N LEU A 94 -19.29 -30.47 4.83
CA LEU A 94 -18.96 -29.32 5.68
C LEU A 94 -17.43 -29.16 5.86
N ASP A 95 -16.72 -30.25 6.10
CA ASP A 95 -15.25 -30.25 6.22
C ASP A 95 -14.57 -29.94 4.88
N LEU A 96 -15.15 -30.40 3.77
CA LEU A 96 -14.69 -30.04 2.43
C LEU A 96 -14.80 -28.52 2.19
N ILE A 97 -15.93 -27.88 2.53
CA ILE A 97 -16.09 -26.43 2.43
C ILE A 97 -15.01 -25.72 3.22
N SER A 98 -14.78 -26.12 4.48
CA SER A 98 -13.75 -25.54 5.33
C SER A 98 -12.34 -25.68 4.74
N THR A 99 -12.05 -26.81 4.09
CA THR A 99 -10.78 -27.08 3.43
C THR A 99 -10.61 -26.22 2.16
N ILE A 100 -11.67 -26.11 1.35
CA ILE A 100 -11.67 -25.24 0.16
C ILE A 100 -11.39 -23.79 0.58
N ARG A 101 -12.00 -23.30 1.64
CA ARG A 101 -11.81 -21.90 2.09
C ARG A 101 -10.41 -21.59 2.60
N LYS A 102 -9.65 -22.59 3.05
CA LYS A 102 -8.24 -22.41 3.42
C LYS A 102 -7.33 -22.23 2.19
N THR A 103 -7.68 -22.82 1.05
CA THR A 103 -6.85 -22.84 -0.16
C THR A 103 -7.39 -21.97 -1.28
N ASN A 104 -8.71 -21.81 -1.37
CA ASN A 104 -9.38 -21.02 -2.39
C ASN A 104 -10.59 -20.29 -1.79
N THR A 105 -10.42 -18.98 -1.57
CA THR A 105 -11.48 -18.13 -1.00
C THR A 105 -12.42 -17.53 -2.04
N SER A 106 -12.09 -17.61 -3.34
CA SER A 106 -12.74 -16.84 -4.40
C SER A 106 -13.81 -17.61 -5.19
N VAL A 107 -13.77 -18.97 -5.22
CA VAL A 107 -14.78 -19.75 -5.94
C VAL A 107 -16.09 -19.76 -5.16
N PRO A 108 -17.23 -19.35 -5.75
CA PRO A 108 -18.53 -19.54 -5.10
C PRO A 108 -18.88 -21.01 -4.99
N VAL A 109 -19.45 -21.40 -3.84
CA VAL A 109 -19.87 -22.77 -3.55
C VAL A 109 -21.38 -22.82 -3.36
N LEU A 110 -22.06 -23.53 -4.25
CA LEU A 110 -23.47 -23.83 -4.17
C LEU A 110 -23.65 -25.25 -3.61
N VAL A 111 -24.24 -25.35 -2.44
CA VAL A 111 -24.45 -26.64 -1.78
C VAL A 111 -25.82 -27.18 -2.15
N ILE A 112 -25.87 -28.48 -2.47
CA ILE A 112 -27.11 -29.23 -2.62
C ILE A 112 -27.29 -30.10 -1.37
N THR A 113 -28.46 -30.05 -0.75
CA THR A 113 -28.73 -30.80 0.50
C THR A 113 -30.04 -31.55 0.41
N ALA A 114 -30.09 -32.74 1.05
CA ALA A 114 -31.32 -33.49 1.17
C ALA A 114 -32.30 -32.89 2.17
N TRP A 115 -33.52 -33.41 2.20
CA TRP A 115 -34.58 -32.98 3.12
C TRP A 115 -34.14 -33.12 4.59
N GLY A 116 -34.29 -32.07 5.39
CA GLY A 116 -34.41 -32.18 6.83
C GLY A 116 -33.64 -31.25 7.74
N THR A 117 -32.64 -30.48 7.30
CA THR A 117 -31.90 -29.65 8.26
C THR A 117 -31.56 -28.27 7.72
N ILE A 118 -32.40 -27.30 8.05
CA ILE A 118 -32.07 -25.88 7.97
C ILE A 118 -30.73 -25.64 8.70
N GLU A 119 -30.48 -26.38 9.77
CA GLU A 119 -29.24 -26.33 10.56
C GLU A 119 -28.00 -26.65 9.72
N LEU A 120 -28.01 -27.71 8.91
CA LEU A 120 -26.88 -28.06 8.02
C LEU A 120 -26.64 -27.00 6.93
N ALA A 121 -27.73 -26.42 6.39
CA ALA A 121 -27.61 -25.34 5.41
C ALA A 121 -27.00 -24.08 6.05
N VAL A 122 -27.43 -23.73 7.27
CA VAL A 122 -26.87 -22.60 8.04
C VAL A 122 -25.40 -22.88 8.37
N GLU A 123 -25.04 -24.08 8.81
CA GLU A 123 -23.65 -24.44 9.10
C GLU A 123 -22.78 -24.41 7.83
N ALA A 124 -23.28 -24.86 6.69
CA ALA A 124 -22.59 -24.77 5.41
C ALA A 124 -22.28 -23.29 5.05
N LEU A 125 -23.26 -22.39 5.22
CA LEU A 125 -23.05 -20.96 5.01
C LEU A 125 -22.03 -20.36 5.98
N GLN A 126 -22.07 -20.74 7.26
CA GLN A 126 -21.08 -20.30 8.27
C GLN A 126 -19.67 -20.78 7.96
N ARG A 127 -19.52 -21.97 7.36
CA ARG A 127 -18.24 -22.52 6.92
C ARG A 127 -17.76 -21.97 5.56
N GLY A 128 -18.59 -21.11 4.92
CA GLY A 128 -18.21 -20.38 3.71
C GLY A 128 -18.87 -20.86 2.42
N ALA A 129 -19.92 -21.67 2.45
CA ALA A 129 -20.78 -21.86 1.29
C ALA A 129 -21.42 -20.51 0.88
N SER A 130 -21.60 -20.31 -0.42
CA SER A 130 -22.18 -19.06 -0.94
C SER A 130 -23.70 -19.08 -0.95
N ASP A 131 -24.30 -20.23 -1.16
CA ASP A 131 -25.74 -20.48 -1.12
C ASP A 131 -26.03 -21.99 -1.05
N PHE A 132 -27.29 -22.36 -0.90
CA PHE A 132 -27.73 -23.75 -0.91
C PHE A 132 -29.01 -23.96 -1.71
N ILE A 133 -29.25 -25.21 -2.13
CA ILE A 133 -30.47 -25.70 -2.77
C ILE A 133 -30.90 -27.01 -2.09
N GLN A 134 -32.19 -27.12 -1.78
CA GLN A 134 -32.76 -28.32 -1.18
C GLN A 134 -33.22 -29.28 -2.26
N LYS A 135 -32.94 -30.59 -2.10
CA LYS A 135 -33.49 -31.69 -2.92
C LYS A 135 -34.97 -31.96 -2.50
N PRO A 136 -35.93 -32.15 -3.41
CA PRO A 136 -35.81 -32.01 -4.86
C PRO A 136 -35.83 -30.54 -5.31
N TRP A 137 -35.00 -30.16 -6.27
CA TRP A 137 -34.98 -28.82 -6.87
C TRP A 137 -35.66 -28.79 -8.24
N THR A 138 -35.97 -27.62 -8.72
CA THR A 138 -36.34 -27.39 -10.12
C THR A 138 -35.12 -26.94 -10.93
N ASN A 139 -35.07 -27.29 -12.22
CA ASN A 139 -33.97 -26.91 -13.11
C ASN A 139 -33.77 -25.39 -13.12
N SER A 140 -34.86 -24.63 -13.13
CA SER A 140 -34.84 -23.18 -13.11
C SER A 140 -34.19 -22.61 -11.83
N GLN A 141 -34.44 -23.21 -10.66
CA GLN A 141 -33.83 -22.79 -9.40
C GLN A 141 -32.30 -23.02 -9.42
N LEU A 142 -31.84 -24.20 -9.89
CA LEU A 142 -30.41 -24.52 -9.95
C LEU A 142 -29.70 -23.54 -10.89
N ILE A 143 -30.23 -23.31 -12.08
CA ILE A 143 -29.60 -22.43 -13.06
C ILE A 143 -29.64 -20.97 -12.60
N GLN A 144 -30.76 -20.50 -12.06
CA GLN A 144 -30.85 -19.13 -11.56
C GLN A 144 -29.84 -18.86 -10.46
N LYS A 145 -29.77 -19.72 -9.44
CA LYS A 145 -28.78 -19.57 -8.35
C LYS A 145 -27.34 -19.68 -8.87
N SER A 146 -27.07 -20.56 -9.83
CA SER A 146 -25.75 -20.67 -10.44
C SER A 146 -25.36 -19.36 -11.14
N ARG A 147 -26.24 -18.80 -11.95
CA ARG A 147 -25.99 -17.50 -12.62
C ARG A 147 -25.81 -16.35 -11.63
N ASP A 148 -26.66 -16.28 -10.60
CA ASP A 148 -26.57 -15.21 -9.59
C ASP A 148 -25.26 -15.27 -8.81
N LEU A 149 -24.79 -16.46 -8.43
CA LEU A 149 -23.55 -16.65 -7.71
C LEU A 149 -22.34 -16.31 -8.56
N ILE A 150 -22.33 -16.73 -9.83
CA ILE A 150 -21.26 -16.41 -10.78
C ILE A 150 -21.21 -14.87 -10.98
N ALA A 151 -22.36 -14.23 -11.23
CA ALA A 151 -22.43 -12.78 -11.45
C ALA A 151 -21.92 -11.99 -10.24
N ARG A 152 -22.32 -12.38 -9.01
CA ARG A 152 -21.83 -11.74 -7.78
C ARG A 152 -20.32 -11.91 -7.59
N ALA A 153 -19.80 -13.12 -7.84
CA ALA A 153 -18.36 -13.37 -7.74
C ALA A 153 -17.56 -12.56 -8.77
N GLU A 154 -18.08 -12.39 -9.97
CA GLU A 154 -17.46 -11.54 -11.01
C GLU A 154 -17.44 -10.08 -10.63
N GLN A 155 -18.57 -9.57 -10.13
CA GLN A 155 -18.64 -8.17 -9.66
C GLN A 155 -17.62 -7.92 -8.56
N THR A 156 -17.50 -8.86 -7.58
CA THR A 156 -16.51 -8.76 -6.51
C THR A 156 -15.08 -8.81 -7.04
N ARG A 157 -14.78 -9.75 -7.97
CA ARG A 157 -13.45 -9.84 -8.60
C ARG A 157 -13.11 -8.59 -9.40
N LYS A 158 -14.07 -8.03 -10.13
CA LYS A 158 -13.88 -6.79 -10.89
C LYS A 158 -13.60 -5.62 -9.96
N ALA A 159 -14.42 -5.43 -8.93
CA ALA A 159 -14.23 -4.35 -7.94
C ALA A 159 -12.87 -4.46 -7.22
N ASN A 160 -12.44 -5.67 -6.84
CA ASN A 160 -11.13 -5.88 -6.21
C ASN A 160 -9.99 -5.55 -7.19
N ARG A 161 -10.11 -5.92 -8.47
CA ARG A 161 -9.10 -5.59 -9.48
C ARG A 161 -8.99 -4.08 -9.72
N GLU A 162 -10.12 -3.40 -9.87
CA GLU A 162 -10.15 -1.94 -10.01
C GLU A 162 -9.51 -1.24 -8.79
N LEU A 163 -9.79 -1.74 -7.58
CA LEU A 163 -9.18 -1.23 -6.35
C LEU A 163 -7.65 -1.48 -6.32
N ASP A 164 -7.20 -2.68 -6.72
CA ASP A 164 -5.78 -3.01 -6.77
C ASP A 164 -5.04 -2.13 -7.79
N GLU A 165 -5.64 -1.88 -8.97
CA GLU A 165 -5.09 -1.00 -10.01
C GLU A 165 -4.99 0.45 -9.51
N GLU A 166 -6.02 0.98 -8.85
CA GLU A 166 -6.02 2.33 -8.24
C GLU A 166 -4.96 2.46 -7.14
N GLN A 167 -4.79 1.42 -6.32
CA GLN A 167 -3.75 1.39 -5.28
C GLN A 167 -2.35 1.40 -5.91
N GLN A 168 -2.10 0.60 -6.95
CA GLN A 168 -0.82 0.56 -7.64
C GLN A 168 -0.48 1.90 -8.29
N GLU A 169 -1.45 2.55 -8.95
CA GLU A 169 -1.27 3.88 -9.52
C GLU A 169 -0.92 4.91 -8.44
N SER A 170 -1.59 4.86 -7.29
CA SER A 170 -1.31 5.75 -6.15
C SER A 170 0.12 5.59 -5.63
N VAL A 171 0.62 4.35 -5.54
CA VAL A 171 2.01 4.04 -5.15
C VAL A 171 3.00 4.63 -6.15
N GLU A 172 2.74 4.49 -7.45
CA GLU A 172 3.61 5.04 -8.49
C GLU A 172 3.67 6.56 -8.46
N ILE A 173 2.51 7.22 -8.26
CA ILE A 173 2.44 8.68 -8.14
C ILE A 173 3.25 9.14 -6.94
N GLN A 174 3.03 8.56 -5.76
CA GLN A 174 3.76 8.92 -4.55
C GLN A 174 5.27 8.69 -4.72
N ARG A 175 5.69 7.57 -5.28
CA ARG A 175 7.10 7.27 -5.54
C ARG A 175 7.77 8.31 -6.45
N LYS A 176 7.05 8.83 -7.45
CA LYS A 176 7.56 9.90 -8.33
C LYS A 176 7.66 11.24 -7.61
N LEU A 177 6.72 11.54 -6.71
CA LEU A 177 6.72 12.78 -5.91
C LEU A 177 7.86 12.80 -4.87
N LEU A 178 8.17 11.65 -4.27
CA LEU A 178 9.14 11.48 -3.18
C LEU A 178 10.49 10.91 -3.67
N SER A 179 10.92 11.31 -4.85
CA SER A 179 12.17 10.83 -5.44
C SER A 179 13.39 11.33 -4.66
N LEU A 180 14.25 10.40 -4.24
CA LEU A 180 15.57 10.68 -3.66
C LEU A 180 16.68 10.84 -4.72
N ASN A 181 16.30 11.05 -5.98
CA ASN A 181 17.24 11.19 -7.08
C ASN A 181 17.90 12.56 -7.05
N LEU A 182 19.19 12.59 -6.77
CA LEU A 182 20.03 13.77 -6.85
C LEU A 182 21.15 13.51 -7.87
N PRO A 183 21.53 14.49 -8.69
CA PRO A 183 22.75 14.39 -9.49
C PRO A 183 23.96 14.10 -8.57
N PRO A 184 24.96 13.35 -9.03
CA PRO A 184 26.16 13.04 -8.24
C PRO A 184 26.77 14.32 -7.66
N GLN A 185 27.03 14.34 -6.36
CA GLN A 185 27.67 15.44 -5.65
C GLN A 185 29.13 15.07 -5.33
N HIS A 186 30.06 15.98 -5.61
CA HIS A 186 31.47 15.73 -5.35
C HIS A 186 31.73 15.52 -3.85
N GLY A 187 32.35 14.39 -3.50
CA GLY A 187 32.69 14.07 -2.12
C GLY A 187 31.49 13.75 -1.20
N ILE A 188 30.28 13.54 -1.76
CA ILE A 188 29.09 13.14 -0.98
C ILE A 188 28.42 11.94 -1.64
N THR A 189 28.10 10.94 -0.83
CA THR A 189 27.26 9.80 -1.25
C THR A 189 25.99 9.76 -0.40
N ILE A 190 24.87 9.39 -1.02
CA ILE A 190 23.56 9.37 -0.37
C ILE A 190 22.92 8.01 -0.63
N SER A 191 22.31 7.46 0.40
CA SER A 191 21.47 6.27 0.30
C SER A 191 20.22 6.44 1.15
N GLY A 192 19.07 6.07 0.63
CA GLY A 192 17.84 6.21 1.36
C GLY A 192 16.83 5.11 1.01
N VAL A 193 15.97 4.81 1.96
CA VAL A 193 14.86 3.87 1.82
C VAL A 193 13.68 4.40 2.62
N SER A 194 12.48 4.25 2.06
CA SER A 194 11.22 4.49 2.74
C SER A 194 10.34 3.24 2.58
N ARG A 195 9.74 2.81 3.68
CA ARG A 195 8.83 1.68 3.76
C ARG A 195 7.52 2.16 4.34
N SER A 196 6.47 2.19 3.54
CA SER A 196 5.12 2.47 4.02
C SER A 196 4.47 1.19 4.54
N ILE A 197 3.70 1.30 5.64
CA ILE A 197 2.92 0.18 6.19
C ILE A 197 1.63 -0.09 5.41
N ARG A 198 1.18 0.89 4.65
CA ARG A 198 0.08 0.77 3.70
C ARG A 198 0.63 0.94 2.28
N TYR A 199 -0.24 0.89 1.26
CA TYR A 199 0.17 1.12 -0.12
C TYR A 199 0.73 2.54 -0.35
N VAL A 200 0.27 3.57 0.39
CA VAL A 200 0.86 4.91 0.44
C VAL A 200 1.00 5.37 1.89
N GLY A 201 1.91 6.30 2.17
CA GLY A 201 2.28 6.71 3.52
C GLY A 201 2.28 8.22 3.75
N GLY A 202 2.48 8.61 5.03
CA GLY A 202 2.63 9.98 5.50
C GLY A 202 4.08 10.47 5.48
N ASP A 203 5.05 9.56 5.47
CA ASP A 203 6.47 9.92 5.40
C ASP A 203 6.82 10.69 4.14
N TYR A 204 7.58 11.73 4.31
CA TYR A 204 8.11 12.58 3.26
C TYR A 204 9.62 12.62 3.31
N CYS A 205 10.28 12.37 2.20
CA CYS A 205 11.70 12.64 2.05
C CYS A 205 12.01 13.08 0.63
N HIS A 206 12.79 14.16 0.50
CA HIS A 206 13.13 14.68 -0.81
C HIS A 206 14.51 15.31 -0.84
N LEU A 207 15.16 15.20 -2.00
CA LEU A 207 16.45 15.84 -2.30
C LEU A 207 16.27 16.80 -3.49
N THR A 208 16.70 18.03 -3.34
CA THR A 208 16.59 19.07 -4.38
C THR A 208 17.96 19.66 -4.70
N ALA A 209 18.41 19.55 -5.95
CA ALA A 209 19.59 20.28 -6.41
C ALA A 209 19.29 21.77 -6.48
N LEU A 210 20.08 22.59 -5.81
CA LEU A 210 19.94 24.06 -5.80
C LEU A 210 20.93 24.71 -6.79
N THR A 211 22.17 24.23 -6.78
CA THR A 211 23.24 24.60 -7.70
C THR A 211 24.07 23.33 -8.02
N PRO A 212 25.10 23.40 -8.89
CA PRO A 212 25.96 22.24 -9.12
C PRO A 212 26.66 21.68 -7.86
N THR A 213 26.88 22.50 -6.84
CA THR A 213 27.55 22.13 -5.59
C THR A 213 26.65 22.13 -4.35
N LYS A 214 25.46 22.69 -4.46
CA LYS A 214 24.52 22.80 -3.34
C LYS A 214 23.26 22.00 -3.58
N PHE A 215 22.79 21.33 -2.55
CA PHE A 215 21.51 20.66 -2.55
C PHE A 215 20.78 20.82 -1.21
N ALA A 216 19.48 20.68 -1.25
CA ALA A 216 18.65 20.61 -0.06
C ALA A 216 18.22 19.17 0.19
N ALA A 217 18.12 18.84 1.48
CA ALA A 217 17.54 17.58 1.97
C ALA A 217 16.40 17.92 2.92
N SER A 218 15.23 17.36 2.68
CA SER A 218 14.05 17.48 3.53
C SER A 218 13.56 16.10 3.95
N ILE A 219 13.12 15.98 5.19
CA ILE A 219 12.41 14.82 5.72
C ILE A 219 11.29 15.30 6.63
N ALA A 220 10.16 14.62 6.58
CA ALA A 220 8.98 14.93 7.39
C ALA A 220 8.18 13.66 7.70
N ASP A 221 7.43 13.72 8.78
CA ASP A 221 6.30 12.87 9.01
C ASP A 221 5.02 13.71 9.10
N VAL A 222 4.00 13.29 8.37
CA VAL A 222 2.72 13.99 8.24
C VAL A 222 1.66 13.24 9.03
N ALA A 223 1.04 13.87 10.01
CA ALA A 223 0.02 13.28 10.87
C ALA A 223 -1.14 12.66 10.07
N GLY A 224 -1.08 11.34 9.82
CA GLY A 224 -2.11 10.56 9.11
C GLY A 224 -1.53 9.41 8.29
N LYS A 225 -2.14 8.22 8.39
CA LYS A 225 -1.68 7.02 7.69
C LYS A 225 -2.48 6.76 6.41
N GLY A 226 -1.83 6.21 5.39
CA GLY A 226 -2.47 5.89 4.10
C GLY A 226 -2.84 7.11 3.28
N VAL A 227 -3.98 7.08 2.57
CA VAL A 227 -4.40 8.13 1.62
C VAL A 227 -4.44 9.54 2.23
N PRO A 228 -5.01 9.78 3.45
CA PRO A 228 -4.98 11.10 4.05
C PRO A 228 -3.57 11.65 4.27
N GLY A 229 -2.64 10.82 4.75
CA GLY A 229 -1.23 11.19 4.89
C GLY A 229 -0.60 11.52 3.53
N ALA A 230 -0.79 10.65 2.54
CA ALA A 230 -0.25 10.84 1.19
C ALA A 230 -0.73 12.12 0.51
N LEU A 231 -1.99 12.54 0.69
CA LEU A 231 -2.50 13.80 0.14
C LEU A 231 -1.82 15.02 0.78
N LEU A 232 -1.62 14.99 2.10
CA LEU A 232 -0.92 16.06 2.81
C LEU A 232 0.57 16.08 2.44
N THR A 233 1.21 14.93 2.27
CA THR A 233 2.58 14.79 1.78
C THR A 233 2.74 15.39 0.38
N ALA A 234 1.79 15.13 -0.53
CA ALA A 234 1.79 15.74 -1.86
C ALA A 234 1.62 17.27 -1.80
N SER A 235 0.78 17.77 -0.89
CA SER A 235 0.61 19.21 -0.65
C SER A 235 1.90 19.85 -0.13
N LEU A 236 2.54 19.21 0.88
CA LEU A 236 3.84 19.65 1.40
C LEU A 236 4.89 19.73 0.28
N ARG A 237 4.95 18.69 -0.58
CA ARG A 237 5.87 18.67 -1.73
C ARG A 237 5.63 19.82 -2.71
N GLY A 238 4.38 20.13 -2.99
CA GLY A 238 3.99 21.25 -3.86
C GLY A 238 4.41 22.60 -3.27
N LEU A 239 4.13 22.82 -1.98
CA LEU A 239 4.51 24.03 -1.25
C LEU A 239 6.04 24.18 -1.17
N GLU A 240 6.76 23.15 -0.73
CA GLU A 240 8.23 23.19 -0.67
C GLU A 240 8.82 23.56 -2.04
N LYS A 241 8.38 22.88 -3.11
CA LYS A 241 8.85 23.16 -4.47
C LYS A 241 8.60 24.60 -4.92
N SER A 242 7.53 25.23 -4.46
CA SER A 242 7.19 26.61 -4.82
C SER A 242 8.04 27.65 -4.08
N ILE A 243 8.53 27.31 -2.88
CA ILE A 243 9.28 28.22 -2.00
C ILE A 243 10.80 28.06 -2.17
N VAL A 244 11.26 26.82 -2.42
CA VAL A 244 12.69 26.50 -2.53
C VAL A 244 13.31 27.21 -3.74
N THR A 245 14.32 28.05 -3.47
CA THR A 245 15.15 28.77 -4.45
C THR A 245 16.63 28.41 -4.24
N HIS A 246 17.51 28.86 -5.13
CA HIS A 246 18.96 28.62 -5.00
C HIS A 246 19.58 29.23 -3.73
N ASP A 247 18.97 30.29 -3.17
CA ASP A 247 19.39 30.97 -1.95
C ASP A 247 18.47 30.73 -0.76
N VAL A 248 17.79 29.60 -0.74
CA VAL A 248 16.84 29.23 0.35
C VAL A 248 17.55 29.14 1.70
N HIS A 249 16.94 29.81 2.70
CA HIS A 249 17.34 29.71 4.10
C HIS A 249 16.40 28.76 4.88
N PRO A 250 16.92 27.74 5.59
CA PRO A 250 16.09 26.74 6.31
C PRO A 250 15.05 27.36 7.24
N GLN A 251 15.42 28.39 8.01
CA GLN A 251 14.51 29.13 8.89
C GLN A 251 13.34 29.74 8.14
N GLN A 252 13.62 30.43 7.03
CA GLN A 252 12.60 31.12 6.23
C GLN A 252 11.67 30.10 5.55
N LEU A 253 12.21 29.01 5.06
CA LEU A 253 11.41 27.92 4.47
C LEU A 253 10.42 27.37 5.49
N CYS A 254 10.90 27.01 6.71
CA CYS A 254 10.03 26.51 7.78
C CYS A 254 8.92 27.52 8.11
N SER A 255 9.24 28.82 8.21
CA SER A 255 8.24 29.86 8.49
C SER A 255 7.19 29.95 7.38
N SER A 256 7.61 29.99 6.10
CA SER A 256 6.68 30.06 4.96
C SER A 256 5.83 28.81 4.81
N LEU A 257 6.42 27.62 5.04
CA LEU A 257 5.66 26.37 5.05
C LEU A 257 4.65 26.32 6.19
N ASN A 258 5.04 26.79 7.39
CA ASN A 258 4.12 26.84 8.53
C ASN A 258 2.92 27.73 8.26
N GLU A 259 3.14 28.94 7.73
CA GLU A 259 2.06 29.86 7.34
C GLU A 259 1.10 29.19 6.35
N ALA A 260 1.62 28.66 5.24
CA ALA A 260 0.81 28.01 4.22
C ALA A 260 0.08 26.75 4.72
N LEU A 261 0.75 25.93 5.54
CA LEU A 261 0.16 24.71 6.09
C LEU A 261 -0.91 25.01 7.13
N THR A 262 -0.76 26.05 7.96
CA THR A 262 -1.77 26.42 8.97
C THR A 262 -3.12 26.76 8.32
N GLU A 263 -3.13 27.26 7.08
CA GLU A 263 -4.35 27.57 6.35
C GLU A 263 -5.09 26.33 5.82
N ILE A 264 -4.36 25.27 5.48
CA ILE A 264 -4.91 24.11 4.78
C ILE A 264 -5.02 22.84 5.67
N MET A 265 -4.30 22.79 6.81
CA MET A 265 -4.29 21.62 7.65
C MET A 265 -5.62 21.41 8.38
N PRO A 266 -6.16 20.19 8.42
CA PRO A 266 -7.29 19.85 9.28
C PRO A 266 -6.95 20.04 10.76
N ILE A 267 -7.95 20.41 11.57
CA ILE A 267 -7.78 20.63 13.01
C ILE A 267 -7.11 19.41 13.68
N GLY A 268 -6.03 19.67 14.43
CA GLY A 268 -5.27 18.64 15.16
C GLY A 268 -4.31 17.84 14.29
N LYS A 269 -4.15 18.20 13.01
CA LYS A 269 -3.10 17.65 12.15
C LYS A 269 -1.91 18.61 12.10
N PHE A 270 -0.72 18.04 11.96
CA PHE A 270 0.54 18.76 11.89
C PHE A 270 1.55 18.00 11.04
N VAL A 271 2.66 18.63 10.75
CA VAL A 271 3.81 18.04 10.06
C VAL A 271 5.05 18.26 10.91
N SER A 272 5.73 17.18 11.29
CA SER A 272 7.11 17.27 11.78
C SER A 272 8.03 17.39 10.56
N PHE A 273 8.95 18.36 10.54
CA PHE A 273 9.71 18.66 9.33
C PHE A 273 11.16 19.05 9.66
N PHE A 274 12.09 18.49 8.93
CA PHE A 274 13.49 18.89 8.96
C PHE A 274 13.94 19.30 7.57
N PHE A 275 14.63 20.42 7.49
CA PHE A 275 15.20 20.93 6.23
C PHE A 275 16.65 21.34 6.40
N ALA A 276 17.47 20.93 5.45
CA ALA A 276 18.87 21.26 5.43
C ALA A 276 19.35 21.67 4.03
N VAL A 277 20.27 22.62 3.99
CA VAL A 277 21.05 22.99 2.79
C VAL A 277 22.49 22.59 2.98
N ILE A 278 23.00 21.82 2.04
CA ILE A 278 24.36 21.26 2.06
C ILE A 278 25.11 21.79 0.83
N ASP A 279 26.25 22.42 1.06
CA ASP A 279 27.19 22.82 0.02
C ASP A 279 28.37 21.84 0.03
N ALA A 280 28.42 20.98 -0.99
CA ALA A 280 29.42 19.92 -1.09
C ALA A 280 30.87 20.44 -1.27
N GLU A 281 31.04 21.61 -1.91
CA GLU A 281 32.35 22.22 -2.13
C GLU A 281 32.87 22.91 -0.88
N SER A 282 32.08 23.81 -0.30
CA SER A 282 32.47 24.53 0.93
C SER A 282 32.26 23.70 2.18
N ARG A 283 31.55 22.55 2.10
CA ARG A 283 31.15 21.69 3.23
C ARG A 283 30.31 22.42 4.28
N ASN A 284 29.68 23.50 3.92
CA ASN A 284 28.73 24.19 4.80
C ASN A 284 27.41 23.40 4.86
N PHE A 285 26.90 23.24 6.05
CA PHE A 285 25.65 22.56 6.36
C PHE A 285 24.79 23.48 7.22
N CYS A 286 23.69 23.96 6.69
CA CYS A 286 22.74 24.82 7.39
C CYS A 286 21.41 24.10 7.50
N TYR A 287 20.77 24.08 8.69
CA TYR A 287 19.52 23.37 8.89
C TYR A 287 18.57 24.09 9.85
N SER A 288 17.29 23.71 9.78
CA SER A 288 16.24 24.01 10.75
C SER A 288 15.41 22.76 10.99
N ASN A 289 15.09 22.47 12.25
CA ASN A 289 14.26 21.35 12.67
C ASN A 289 12.92 21.86 13.19
N ALA A 290 11.84 21.63 12.47
CA ALA A 290 10.48 21.98 12.86
C ALA A 290 9.78 20.78 13.53
N GLY A 291 10.22 20.45 14.75
CA GLY A 291 9.61 19.40 15.59
C GLY A 291 9.78 17.97 15.08
N HIS A 292 10.72 17.72 14.17
CA HIS A 292 11.00 16.39 13.64
C HIS A 292 11.98 15.64 14.53
N ASN A 293 11.98 14.30 14.48
CA ASN A 293 12.96 13.44 15.12
C ASN A 293 14.37 13.92 14.78
N PRO A 294 15.20 14.28 15.79
CA PRO A 294 16.47 14.94 15.51
C PRO A 294 17.38 14.06 14.66
N PRO A 295 17.74 14.47 13.43
CA PRO A 295 18.77 13.77 12.67
C PRO A 295 20.07 13.68 13.46
N ILE A 296 20.86 12.65 13.19
CA ILE A 296 22.12 12.40 13.92
C ILE A 296 23.28 12.60 12.96
N LEU A 297 24.20 13.49 13.35
CA LEU A 297 25.49 13.68 12.69
C LEU A 297 26.56 12.93 13.49
N ALA A 298 27.00 11.79 12.96
CA ALA A 298 28.15 11.05 13.50
C ALA A 298 29.44 11.58 12.87
N ARG A 299 30.35 12.10 13.71
CA ARG A 299 31.67 12.58 13.33
C ARG A 299 32.66 11.42 13.14
N ALA A 300 33.71 11.68 12.39
CA ALA A 300 34.78 10.71 12.19
C ALA A 300 35.46 10.26 13.49
N ASP A 301 35.50 11.12 14.52
CA ASP A 301 36.05 10.81 15.85
C ASP A 301 35.12 9.93 16.70
N GLY A 302 33.89 9.67 16.25
CA GLY A 302 32.88 8.88 16.97
C GLY A 302 31.91 9.72 17.80
N THR A 303 32.03 11.03 17.80
CA THR A 303 31.04 11.93 18.44
C THR A 303 29.73 11.90 17.63
N ALA A 304 28.59 11.79 18.31
CA ALA A 304 27.26 11.89 17.70
C ALA A 304 26.55 13.16 18.17
N ILE A 305 26.09 13.96 17.22
CA ILE A 305 25.42 15.25 17.46
C ILE A 305 23.98 15.15 16.99
N GLU A 306 23.03 15.44 17.86
CA GLU A 306 21.61 15.55 17.51
C GLU A 306 21.29 16.94 16.97
N LEU A 307 20.61 17.01 15.84
CA LEU A 307 20.30 18.25 15.14
C LEU A 307 18.91 18.77 15.57
N ARG A 308 18.86 19.53 16.67
CA ARG A 308 17.62 19.94 17.33
C ARG A 308 17.23 21.41 17.08
N VAL A 309 18.14 22.26 16.56
CA VAL A 309 17.88 23.69 16.39
C VAL A 309 16.79 23.94 15.37
N GLY A 310 15.78 24.74 15.74
CA GLY A 310 14.65 25.05 14.86
C GLY A 310 13.45 25.60 15.60
N GLY A 311 12.32 24.89 15.62
CA GLY A 311 11.07 25.32 16.23
C GLY A 311 10.10 24.15 16.43
N GLY A 312 8.81 24.45 16.60
CA GLY A 312 7.76 23.43 16.71
C GLY A 312 7.31 22.88 15.36
N VAL A 313 6.41 21.92 15.38
CA VAL A 313 5.82 21.29 14.21
C VAL A 313 5.10 22.30 13.32
N LEU A 314 5.03 22.04 12.01
CA LEU A 314 4.38 22.92 11.04
C LEU A 314 2.85 22.68 11.02
N GLY A 315 2.11 23.75 10.73
CA GLY A 315 0.67 23.72 10.49
C GLY A 315 -0.20 23.68 11.74
N LEU A 316 0.37 23.76 12.95
CA LEU A 316 -0.38 23.74 14.21
C LEU A 316 -0.59 25.13 14.82
N PHE A 317 0.44 25.98 14.80
CA PHE A 317 0.42 27.33 15.37
C PHE A 317 1.01 28.32 14.36
N SER A 318 0.22 29.32 13.91
CA SER A 318 0.64 30.32 12.92
C SER A 318 1.83 31.17 13.36
N ASP A 319 1.90 31.47 14.68
CA ASP A 319 2.85 32.44 15.22
C ASP A 319 4.19 31.80 15.64
N TRP A 320 4.41 30.53 15.30
CA TRP A 320 5.63 29.85 15.67
C TRP A 320 6.84 30.41 14.92
N THR A 321 7.92 30.68 15.67
CA THR A 321 9.18 31.16 15.09
C THR A 321 10.18 30.01 14.97
N TYR A 322 10.95 30.01 13.90
CA TYR A 322 11.97 29.00 13.64
C TYR A 322 13.36 29.62 13.70
N GLU A 323 14.32 28.80 14.13
CA GLU A 323 15.73 29.15 14.13
C GLU A 323 16.47 28.25 13.15
N GLN A 324 17.64 28.67 12.68
CA GLN A 324 18.55 27.86 11.91
C GLN A 324 19.95 27.92 12.50
N THR A 325 20.73 26.90 12.26
CA THR A 325 22.14 26.89 12.61
C THR A 325 22.99 26.35 11.49
N GLN A 326 24.27 26.71 11.52
CA GLN A 326 25.24 26.29 10.51
C GLN A 326 26.36 25.50 11.18
N LEU A 327 26.72 24.38 10.55
CA LEU A 327 27.83 23.51 10.92
C LEU A 327 28.78 23.36 9.75
N LYS A 328 30.01 22.97 10.02
CA LYS A 328 30.97 22.57 9.02
C LYS A 328 31.01 21.03 8.98
N LEU A 329 30.78 20.45 7.82
CA LEU A 329 30.98 19.04 7.61
C LEU A 329 32.45 18.73 7.38
N GLU A 330 32.89 17.59 7.85
CA GLU A 330 34.26 17.11 7.71
C GLU A 330 34.30 15.77 6.93
N SER A 331 35.45 15.45 6.35
CA SER A 331 35.64 14.14 5.72
C SER A 331 35.46 13.03 6.77
N GLY A 332 34.66 12.04 6.43
CA GLY A 332 34.30 10.97 7.35
C GLY A 332 33.00 11.18 8.13
N ASP A 333 32.39 12.38 8.05
CA ASP A 333 31.09 12.61 8.68
C ASP A 333 29.98 11.80 8.03
N ARG A 334 29.02 11.35 8.85
CA ARG A 334 27.82 10.59 8.44
C ARG A 334 26.59 11.22 9.07
N LEU A 335 25.69 11.70 8.24
CA LEU A 335 24.41 12.25 8.66
C LEU A 335 23.30 11.24 8.38
N VAL A 336 22.49 10.92 9.37
CA VAL A 336 21.26 10.11 9.19
C VAL A 336 20.05 10.97 9.50
N LEU A 337 19.11 10.97 8.54
CA LEU A 337 17.75 11.48 8.71
C LEU A 337 16.83 10.26 8.79
N TYR A 338 15.85 10.29 9.68
CA TYR A 338 14.93 9.18 9.90
C TYR A 338 13.60 9.66 10.50
N THR A 339 12.52 8.93 10.21
CA THR A 339 11.20 9.18 10.78
C THR A 339 11.01 8.36 12.07
N ASP A 340 9.96 8.67 12.83
CA ASP A 340 9.67 8.03 14.12
C ASP A 340 9.41 6.52 14.00
N GLY A 341 8.85 6.04 12.86
CA GLY A 341 8.72 4.60 12.60
C GLY A 341 10.02 3.79 12.67
N ILE A 342 11.19 4.46 12.73
CA ILE A 342 12.47 3.82 13.03
C ILE A 342 12.67 3.68 14.54
N THR A 343 12.47 4.75 15.30
CA THR A 343 12.73 4.78 16.75
C THR A 343 11.59 4.16 17.56
N GLU A 344 10.37 4.25 17.08
CA GLU A 344 9.16 3.71 17.70
C GLU A 344 8.80 2.29 17.20
N ALA A 345 9.67 1.66 16.39
CA ALA A 345 9.51 0.27 16.04
C ALA A 345 9.56 -0.61 17.30
N GLU A 346 8.46 -1.29 17.60
CA GLU A 346 8.29 -2.09 18.82
C GLU A 346 8.72 -3.54 18.62
N SER A 347 9.44 -4.08 19.60
CA SER A 347 9.71 -5.51 19.71
C SER A 347 8.44 -6.29 20.11
N PRO A 348 8.42 -7.64 20.05
CA PRO A 348 7.32 -8.46 20.59
C PRO A 348 7.02 -8.24 22.07
N ASP A 349 7.98 -7.67 22.82
CA ASP A 349 7.86 -7.35 24.24
C ASP A 349 7.48 -5.87 24.47
N ASP A 350 6.97 -5.16 23.46
CA ASP A 350 6.57 -3.75 23.46
C ASP A 350 7.72 -2.77 23.81
N GLU A 351 8.97 -3.14 23.50
CA GLU A 351 10.13 -2.26 23.67
C GLU A 351 10.43 -1.52 22.37
N GLU A 352 10.45 -0.17 22.40
CA GLU A 352 10.84 0.67 21.27
C GLU A 352 12.32 0.45 20.89
N PHE A 353 12.62 0.57 19.60
CA PHE A 353 14.00 0.53 19.11
C PHE A 353 14.85 1.65 19.71
N GLY A 354 14.33 2.85 19.74
CA GLY A 354 14.89 4.01 20.41
C GLY A 354 16.07 4.68 19.69
N MET A 355 16.28 5.95 20.00
CA MET A 355 17.32 6.78 19.39
C MET A 355 18.75 6.30 19.73
N GLU A 356 18.96 5.76 20.92
CA GLU A 356 20.31 5.31 21.34
C GLU A 356 20.82 4.17 20.47
N ARG A 357 19.96 3.22 20.06
CA ARG A 357 20.36 2.17 19.10
C ARG A 357 20.69 2.73 17.72
N VAL A 358 20.00 3.78 17.28
CA VAL A 358 20.34 4.48 16.02
C VAL A 358 21.73 5.09 16.13
N LYS A 359 22.05 5.83 17.21
CA LYS A 359 23.38 6.41 17.44
C LYS A 359 24.47 5.35 17.49
N ASP A 360 24.25 4.27 18.22
CA ASP A 360 25.20 3.16 18.34
C ASP A 360 25.55 2.56 16.98
N ILE A 361 24.54 2.36 16.13
CA ILE A 361 24.74 1.85 14.77
C ILE A 361 25.53 2.86 13.93
N MET A 362 25.18 4.13 13.99
CA MET A 362 25.89 5.20 13.26
C MET A 362 27.36 5.27 13.65
N VAL A 363 27.67 5.26 14.96
CA VAL A 363 29.04 5.32 15.48
C VAL A 363 29.81 4.04 15.11
N ARG A 364 29.18 2.88 15.24
CA ARG A 364 29.80 1.58 14.92
C ARG A 364 30.16 1.45 13.45
N HIS A 365 29.29 1.94 12.56
CA HIS A 365 29.47 1.85 11.12
C HIS A 365 29.99 3.14 10.47
N ARG A 366 30.52 4.10 11.25
CA ARG A 366 30.95 5.43 10.78
C ARG A 366 31.95 5.42 9.62
N THR A 367 32.71 4.34 9.44
CA THR A 367 33.64 4.18 8.32
C THR A 367 33.01 3.54 7.07
N GLY A 368 31.76 3.11 7.17
CA GLY A 368 31.01 2.48 6.08
C GLY A 368 30.53 3.49 5.04
N SER A 369 30.10 2.98 3.90
CA SER A 369 29.39 3.75 2.88
C SER A 369 27.98 4.12 3.36
N ALA A 370 27.36 5.12 2.71
CA ALA A 370 25.98 5.50 3.01
C ALA A 370 25.01 4.31 2.88
N GLU A 371 25.21 3.47 1.87
CA GLU A 371 24.40 2.27 1.62
C GLU A 371 24.58 1.20 2.70
N GLU A 372 25.80 0.94 3.16
CA GLU A 372 26.09 -0.02 4.23
C GLU A 372 25.43 0.40 5.56
N ILE A 373 25.51 1.68 5.90
CA ILE A 373 24.91 2.23 7.11
C ILE A 373 23.39 2.15 7.04
N GLN A 374 22.81 2.62 5.94
CA GLN A 374 21.36 2.57 5.70
C GLN A 374 20.82 1.13 5.81
N ARG A 375 21.51 0.17 5.16
CA ARG A 375 21.15 -1.24 5.19
C ARG A 375 21.27 -1.83 6.60
N SER A 376 22.37 -1.53 7.31
CA SER A 376 22.59 -2.02 8.68
C SER A 376 21.53 -1.50 9.65
N LEU A 377 21.12 -0.23 9.52
CA LEU A 377 20.09 0.36 10.36
C LEU A 377 18.72 -0.30 10.08
N MET A 378 18.32 -0.41 8.81
CA MET A 378 17.05 -1.04 8.44
C MET A 378 16.99 -2.52 8.84
N GLN A 379 18.08 -3.26 8.70
CA GLN A 379 18.14 -4.65 9.15
C GLN A 379 18.01 -4.78 10.66
N ALA A 380 18.63 -3.88 11.43
CA ALA A 380 18.53 -3.89 12.88
C ALA A 380 17.10 -3.60 13.35
N VAL A 381 16.44 -2.60 12.76
CA VAL A 381 15.03 -2.26 13.06
C VAL A 381 14.10 -3.41 12.66
N THR A 382 14.23 -3.92 11.43
CA THR A 382 13.41 -5.04 10.93
C THR A 382 13.50 -6.28 11.82
N LYS A 383 14.73 -6.58 12.31
CA LYS A 383 14.96 -7.69 13.24
C LYS A 383 14.35 -7.43 14.61
N HIS A 384 14.40 -6.18 15.10
CA HIS A 384 13.87 -5.79 16.39
C HIS A 384 12.34 -5.94 16.44
N CYS A 385 11.63 -5.47 15.39
CA CYS A 385 10.17 -5.53 15.31
C CYS A 385 9.64 -6.82 14.62
N GLU A 386 10.49 -7.82 14.34
CA GLU A 386 10.11 -9.07 13.64
C GLU A 386 9.29 -8.79 12.35
N GLU A 387 9.70 -7.80 11.56
CA GLU A 387 9.03 -7.32 10.34
C GLU A 387 7.66 -6.64 10.58
N ARG A 388 7.22 -6.44 11.81
CA ARG A 388 5.94 -5.84 12.18
C ARG A 388 6.11 -4.34 12.44
N PHE A 389 6.15 -3.56 11.38
CA PHE A 389 6.15 -2.10 11.51
C PHE A 389 4.76 -1.57 11.86
N HIS A 390 4.67 -0.65 12.80
CA HIS A 390 3.43 0.01 13.22
C HIS A 390 3.26 1.40 12.58
N ASP A 391 4.34 1.97 12.02
CA ASP A 391 4.32 3.21 11.26
C ASP A 391 5.23 3.15 10.03
N ASP A 392 5.06 4.13 9.13
CA ASP A 392 5.92 4.33 7.98
C ASP A 392 7.36 4.55 8.47
N ALA A 393 8.34 3.96 7.80
CA ALA A 393 9.73 3.98 8.25
C ALA A 393 10.66 4.45 7.14
N THR A 394 11.23 5.63 7.30
CA THR A 394 12.13 6.25 6.33
C THR A 394 13.51 6.49 6.94
N VAL A 395 14.55 6.15 6.20
CA VAL A 395 15.97 6.40 6.54
C VAL A 395 16.68 6.97 5.34
N VAL A 396 17.42 8.05 5.53
CA VAL A 396 18.35 8.60 4.56
C VAL A 396 19.70 8.83 5.20
N VAL A 397 20.76 8.32 4.60
CA VAL A 397 22.15 8.49 5.05
C VAL A 397 22.89 9.32 4.03
N ILE A 398 23.56 10.36 4.49
CA ILE A 398 24.44 11.23 3.71
C ILE A 398 25.86 11.05 4.27
N ALA A 399 26.76 10.57 3.44
CA ALA A 399 28.16 10.31 3.82
C ALA A 399 29.09 11.30 3.12
N VAL A 400 29.91 12.02 3.91
CA VAL A 400 30.93 12.97 3.43
C VAL A 400 32.25 12.22 3.29
N GLN A 401 32.88 12.32 2.08
CA GLN A 401 34.16 11.69 1.75
C GLN A 401 35.35 12.61 1.96
#